data_e7c776fee973096f78db9c12b8f4e1e3
#
_entry.id   e7c776fee973096f78db9c12b8f4e1e3
#
_cell.length_a   1.000
_cell.length_b   1.000
_cell.length_c   1.000
_cell.angle_alpha   90.00
_cell.angle_beta   90.00
_cell.angle_gamma   90.00
#
_symmetry.space_group_name_H-M   'P 1'
#
loop_
_entity.id
_entity.type
_entity.pdbx_description
1 polymer ?
#
loop_
_entity_poly.entity_id
_entity_poly.type
_entity_poly.pdbx_seq_one_letter_code
_entity_poly.pdbx_strand_id
1 'polypeptide(L)'
;VGVLSVSKGKAPAWAVRGSSGAVEMLLSAGEIAAAGPAERALAGFDVRVSIIDPLLDIEPEIPRHAHVIVVEVRPALESSLRYLAKLRSGHPHARIVAAVHDPALPVVRALLRAGAHDVITLPLDPQELAATLAQIREDAARGEAELVSRGRVVSVIKSVGGVGATALLTQTAALYSEREGHGGRETCLFDLDIQFGSAATYLGLAPAMGLRDLLEAGARVDAAMLRTTAARHSSGLDVFAAPTDMMPLEAVNGDEICDLIDIAADEYDTVFVDLPGNWTNWSLSVVARSDLVLLVT
;
A
#
# COMPACT_ATOMS: atom_id res chain seq x y z
N VAL A 1 38.64 18.10 -7.07
CA VAL A 1 37.44 17.38 -7.55
C VAL A 1 37.94 16.11 -8.20
N GLY A 2 38.07 15.04 -7.42
CA GLY A 2 38.47 13.72 -7.90
C GLY A 2 37.28 12.80 -7.82
N VAL A 3 36.69 12.46 -8.96
CA VAL A 3 35.72 11.36 -9.06
C VAL A 3 36.52 10.07 -8.97
N LEU A 4 36.56 9.44 -7.81
CA LEU A 4 37.02 8.07 -7.68
C LEU A 4 35.96 7.17 -8.32
N SER A 5 36.22 6.73 -9.54
CA SER A 5 35.52 5.61 -10.15
C SER A 5 35.83 4.38 -9.30
N VAL A 6 34.85 3.98 -8.47
CA VAL A 6 34.90 2.68 -7.82
C VAL A 6 34.83 1.65 -8.93
N SER A 7 35.90 0.90 -9.14
CA SER A 7 35.95 -0.19 -10.09
C SER A 7 34.82 -1.15 -9.74
N LYS A 8 33.96 -1.44 -10.69
CA LYS A 8 32.95 -2.50 -10.60
C LYS A 8 33.68 -3.81 -10.32
N GLY A 9 33.80 -4.16 -9.03
CA GLY A 9 34.23 -5.50 -8.66
C GLY A 9 33.31 -6.48 -9.36
N LYS A 10 33.86 -7.55 -9.92
CA LYS A 10 33.06 -8.61 -10.53
C LYS A 10 32.04 -9.09 -9.48
N ALA A 11 30.75 -9.00 -9.79
CA ALA A 11 29.71 -9.56 -8.94
C ALA A 11 30.08 -11.02 -8.60
N PRO A 12 29.88 -11.46 -7.35
CA PRO A 12 30.18 -12.85 -6.97
C PRO A 12 29.35 -13.80 -7.83
N ALA A 13 29.90 -15.00 -8.07
CA ALA A 13 29.28 -15.99 -8.96
C ALA A 13 27.87 -16.42 -8.56
N TRP A 14 27.48 -16.16 -7.30
CA TRP A 14 26.13 -16.46 -6.78
C TRP A 14 25.08 -15.34 -7.01
N ALA A 15 25.49 -14.17 -7.50
CA ALA A 15 24.56 -13.12 -7.89
C ALA A 15 23.91 -13.51 -9.23
N VAL A 16 22.73 -14.09 -9.18
CA VAL A 16 22.00 -14.64 -10.35
C VAL A 16 20.79 -13.77 -10.66
N ARG A 17 20.55 -13.54 -11.95
CA ARG A 17 19.30 -12.91 -12.42
C ARG A 17 18.17 -13.92 -12.44
N GLY A 18 17.20 -13.77 -11.54
CA GLY A 18 15.97 -14.57 -11.49
C GLY A 18 14.74 -13.71 -11.80
N SER A 19 13.60 -14.38 -12.03
CA SER A 19 12.34 -13.73 -12.44
C SER A 19 11.46 -13.23 -11.29
N SER A 20 11.87 -13.34 -10.03
CA SER A 20 11.03 -12.99 -8.88
C SER A 20 11.68 -11.95 -7.97
N GLY A 21 11.36 -10.67 -8.22
CA GLY A 21 11.69 -9.53 -7.35
C GLY A 21 13.18 -9.18 -7.28
N ALA A 22 13.52 -7.92 -7.52
CA ALA A 22 14.90 -7.46 -7.43
C ALA A 22 15.32 -7.32 -5.96
N VAL A 23 16.37 -8.05 -5.58
CA VAL A 23 17.02 -7.98 -4.26
C VAL A 23 18.35 -7.22 -4.41
N GLU A 24 18.49 -6.11 -3.71
CA GLU A 24 19.75 -5.35 -3.66
C GLU A 24 20.47 -5.64 -2.36
N MET A 25 21.72 -6.11 -2.43
CA MET A 25 22.54 -6.42 -1.27
C MET A 25 23.67 -5.40 -1.15
N LEU A 26 23.69 -4.71 -0.03
CA LEU A 26 24.67 -3.66 0.31
C LEU A 26 25.58 -4.19 1.42
N LEU A 27 26.68 -4.80 1.05
CA LEU A 27 27.60 -5.47 1.98
C LEU A 27 29.03 -5.00 1.77
N SER A 28 29.85 -5.08 2.81
CA SER A 28 31.28 -4.87 2.68
C SER A 28 31.95 -6.00 1.91
N ALA A 29 33.13 -5.71 1.32
CA ALA A 29 33.89 -6.71 0.57
C ALA A 29 34.26 -7.93 1.43
N GLY A 30 34.48 -7.74 2.74
CA GLY A 30 34.78 -8.82 3.68
C GLY A 30 33.63 -9.79 3.85
N GLU A 31 32.41 -9.27 4.00
CA GLU A 31 31.19 -10.08 4.18
C GLU A 31 30.85 -10.86 2.90
N ILE A 32 31.01 -10.23 1.73
CA ILE A 32 30.80 -10.90 0.44
C ILE A 32 31.79 -12.07 0.28
N ALA A 33 33.04 -11.88 0.67
CA ALA A 33 34.04 -12.94 0.60
C ALA A 33 33.77 -14.08 1.62
N ALA A 34 33.20 -13.77 2.77
CA ALA A 34 32.86 -14.73 3.81
C ALA A 34 31.60 -15.55 3.50
N ALA A 35 30.66 -15.02 2.70
CA ALA A 35 29.35 -15.64 2.42
C ALA A 35 29.40 -16.97 1.65
N GLY A 36 30.55 -17.36 1.11
CA GLY A 36 30.69 -18.63 0.40
C GLY A 36 29.78 -18.78 -0.84
N PRO A 37 29.68 -19.97 -1.43
CA PRO A 37 28.87 -20.23 -2.63
C PRO A 37 27.37 -20.28 -2.28
N ALA A 38 26.64 -19.22 -2.56
CA ALA A 38 25.23 -19.05 -2.31
C ALA A 38 24.31 -19.42 -3.49
N GLU A 39 24.87 -19.84 -4.63
CA GLU A 39 24.14 -20.02 -5.90
C GLU A 39 22.89 -20.89 -5.80
N ARG A 40 22.95 -22.00 -5.05
CA ARG A 40 21.79 -22.91 -4.91
C ARG A 40 20.74 -22.37 -3.94
N ALA A 41 21.17 -21.69 -2.89
CA ALA A 41 20.27 -21.18 -1.86
C ALA A 41 19.45 -19.98 -2.35
N LEU A 42 20.07 -19.14 -3.21
CA LEU A 42 19.45 -17.94 -3.77
C LEU A 42 18.85 -18.15 -5.17
N ALA A 43 18.79 -19.40 -5.64
CA ALA A 43 18.16 -19.74 -6.92
C ALA A 43 16.68 -19.30 -6.89
N GLY A 44 16.28 -18.48 -7.87
CA GLY A 44 14.92 -17.95 -7.99
C GLY A 44 14.76 -16.51 -7.50
N PHE A 45 15.82 -15.84 -7.01
CA PHE A 45 15.86 -14.42 -6.72
C PHE A 45 16.76 -13.68 -7.70
N ASP A 46 16.36 -12.48 -8.13
CA ASP A 46 17.22 -11.57 -8.91
C ASP A 46 18.04 -10.74 -7.92
N VAL A 47 19.25 -11.23 -7.61
CA VAL A 47 20.14 -10.63 -6.61
C VAL A 47 21.22 -9.79 -7.25
N ARG A 48 21.26 -8.52 -6.90
CA ARG A 48 22.35 -7.60 -7.19
C ARG A 48 23.15 -7.33 -5.93
N VAL A 49 24.48 -7.27 -6.05
CA VAL A 49 25.37 -6.99 -4.94
C VAL A 49 26.13 -5.70 -5.22
N SER A 50 25.99 -4.75 -4.32
CA SER A 50 26.76 -3.50 -4.31
C SER A 50 27.69 -3.49 -3.11
N ILE A 51 28.99 -3.30 -3.38
CA ILE A 51 30.00 -3.22 -2.31
C ILE A 51 29.89 -1.87 -1.65
N ILE A 52 29.66 -1.86 -0.34
CA ILE A 52 29.67 -0.65 0.48
C ILE A 52 30.84 -0.68 1.47
N ASP A 53 31.30 0.49 1.88
CA ASP A 53 32.10 0.64 3.08
C ASP A 53 31.22 1.24 4.19
N PRO A 54 30.84 0.46 5.21
CA PRO A 54 29.97 0.95 6.29
C PRO A 54 30.55 2.12 7.09
N LEU A 55 31.83 2.43 6.89
CA LEU A 55 32.53 3.56 7.52
C LEU A 55 32.49 4.86 6.69
N LEU A 56 32.13 4.73 5.40
CA LEU A 56 32.09 5.85 4.47
C LEU A 56 30.64 6.18 4.11
N ASP A 57 30.30 7.47 4.11
CA ASP A 57 28.97 7.99 3.70
C ASP A 57 28.80 7.97 2.16
N ILE A 58 29.24 6.90 1.49
CA ILE A 58 29.09 6.73 0.04
C ILE A 58 27.83 5.92 -0.20
N GLU A 59 26.86 6.55 -0.84
CA GLU A 59 25.57 5.93 -1.17
C GLU A 59 25.66 5.25 -2.55
N PRO A 60 25.47 3.92 -2.62
CA PRO A 60 25.29 3.26 -3.89
C PRO A 60 23.96 3.66 -4.53
N GLU A 61 23.91 3.74 -5.85
CA GLU A 61 22.64 3.90 -6.58
C GLU A 61 21.80 2.63 -6.43
N ILE A 62 20.74 2.73 -5.65
CA ILE A 62 19.77 1.65 -5.48
C ILE A 62 18.65 1.84 -6.50
N PRO A 63 18.34 0.81 -7.31
CA PRO A 63 17.25 0.90 -8.27
C PRO A 63 15.91 1.15 -7.57
N ARG A 64 15.10 2.06 -8.12
CA ARG A 64 13.77 2.39 -7.55
C ARG A 64 12.82 1.20 -7.50
N HIS A 65 13.06 0.16 -8.29
CA HIS A 65 12.30 -1.07 -8.34
C HIS A 65 12.85 -2.19 -7.45
N ALA A 66 13.80 -1.89 -6.54
CA ALA A 66 14.24 -2.88 -5.55
C ALA A 66 13.08 -3.20 -4.59
N HIS A 67 12.73 -4.48 -4.50
CA HIS A 67 11.67 -4.95 -3.61
C HIS A 67 12.22 -5.29 -2.22
N VAL A 68 13.45 -5.79 -2.17
CA VAL A 68 14.17 -6.10 -0.94
C VAL A 68 15.55 -5.46 -0.97
N ILE A 69 15.94 -4.84 0.13
CA ILE A 69 17.27 -4.27 0.33
C ILE A 69 17.87 -4.94 1.56
N VAL A 70 18.93 -5.70 1.35
CA VAL A 70 19.75 -6.28 2.44
C VAL A 70 20.92 -5.36 2.68
N VAL A 71 21.09 -4.82 3.87
CA VAL A 71 22.13 -3.82 4.16
C VAL A 71 22.94 -4.20 5.39
N GLU A 72 24.27 -4.20 5.27
CA GLU A 72 25.16 -4.31 6.43
C GLU A 72 25.02 -3.10 7.34
N VAL A 73 24.70 -3.33 8.60
CA VAL A 73 24.53 -2.29 9.61
C VAL A 73 25.47 -2.55 10.77
N ARG A 74 26.17 -1.50 11.21
CA ARG A 74 26.99 -1.48 12.41
C ARG A 74 26.30 -0.67 13.50
N PRO A 75 25.58 -1.30 14.43
CA PRO A 75 24.73 -0.60 15.41
C PRO A 75 25.50 0.37 16.32
N ALA A 76 26.78 0.16 16.51
CA ALA A 76 27.65 1.05 17.28
C ALA A 76 27.95 2.39 16.55
N LEU A 77 27.68 2.48 15.23
CA LEU A 77 27.92 3.67 14.43
C LEU A 77 26.62 4.41 14.16
N GLU A 78 26.52 5.62 14.60
CA GLU A 78 25.35 6.47 14.37
C GLU A 78 25.10 6.75 12.87
N SER A 79 26.18 6.86 12.08
CA SER A 79 26.13 6.98 10.62
C SER A 79 25.38 5.81 9.98
N SER A 80 25.63 4.58 10.44
CA SER A 80 25.01 3.37 9.93
C SER A 80 23.50 3.32 10.22
N LEU A 81 23.07 3.77 11.41
CA LEU A 81 21.66 3.87 11.75
C LEU A 81 20.95 4.98 10.96
N ARG A 82 21.62 6.12 10.76
CA ARG A 82 21.09 7.21 9.90
C ARG A 82 20.92 6.75 8.45
N TYR A 83 21.88 5.96 7.95
CA TYR A 83 21.79 5.40 6.60
C TYR A 83 20.59 4.46 6.47
N LEU A 84 20.34 3.59 7.44
CA LEU A 84 19.15 2.73 7.47
C LEU A 84 17.85 3.56 7.39
N ALA A 85 17.74 4.61 8.20
CA ALA A 85 16.58 5.51 8.18
C ALA A 85 16.41 6.24 6.83
N LYS A 86 17.53 6.61 6.19
CA LYS A 86 17.52 7.24 4.86
C LYS A 86 17.10 6.26 3.78
N LEU A 87 17.58 5.01 3.82
CA LEU A 87 17.12 3.94 2.93
C LEU A 87 15.60 3.75 3.04
N ARG A 88 15.06 3.74 4.25
CA ARG A 88 13.61 3.62 4.48
C ARG A 88 12.83 4.77 3.87
N SER A 89 13.31 6.01 4.02
CA SER A 89 12.67 7.19 3.45
C SER A 89 12.74 7.22 1.92
N GLY A 90 13.87 6.80 1.35
CA GLY A 90 14.09 6.79 -0.10
C GLY A 90 13.39 5.64 -0.83
N HIS A 91 13.11 4.53 -0.12
CA HIS A 91 12.52 3.31 -0.68
C HIS A 91 11.35 2.82 0.19
N PRO A 92 10.23 3.57 0.27
CA PRO A 92 9.12 3.27 1.18
C PRO A 92 8.44 1.92 0.88
N HIS A 93 8.52 1.43 -0.36
CA HIS A 93 7.94 0.16 -0.79
C HIS A 93 8.88 -1.03 -0.64
N ALA A 94 10.20 -0.80 -0.44
CA ALA A 94 11.16 -1.87 -0.27
C ALA A 94 11.12 -2.45 1.14
N ARG A 95 11.29 -3.78 1.26
CA ARG A 95 11.53 -4.46 2.53
C ARG A 95 13.02 -4.38 2.86
N ILE A 96 13.37 -3.74 3.96
CA ILE A 96 14.77 -3.57 4.37
C ILE A 96 15.13 -4.63 5.40
N VAL A 97 16.14 -5.45 5.08
CA VAL A 97 16.71 -6.47 5.98
C VAL A 97 18.07 -5.96 6.47
N ALA A 98 18.23 -5.81 7.76
CA ALA A 98 19.50 -5.37 8.36
C ALA A 98 20.39 -6.58 8.64
N ALA A 99 21.58 -6.62 8.05
CA ALA A 99 22.59 -7.64 8.32
C ALA A 99 23.59 -7.12 9.35
N VAL A 100 23.72 -7.84 10.49
CA VAL A 100 24.52 -7.38 11.62
C VAL A 100 25.34 -8.49 12.24
N HIS A 101 26.52 -8.12 12.76
CA HIS A 101 27.27 -9.00 13.64
C HIS A 101 26.64 -8.96 15.04
N ASP A 102 26.52 -10.14 15.67
CA ASP A 102 26.13 -10.27 17.07
C ASP A 102 24.78 -9.59 17.43
N PRO A 103 23.64 -10.04 16.86
CA PRO A 103 22.35 -9.40 17.01
C PRO A 103 21.75 -9.61 18.42
N ALA A 104 22.30 -8.92 19.43
CA ALA A 104 21.68 -8.90 20.76
C ALA A 104 20.26 -8.31 20.69
N LEU A 105 19.34 -8.84 21.51
CA LEU A 105 17.92 -8.46 21.49
C LEU A 105 17.65 -6.92 21.52
N PRO A 106 18.40 -6.10 22.31
CA PRO A 106 18.25 -4.65 22.28
C PRO A 106 18.60 -4.04 20.92
N VAL A 107 19.61 -4.58 20.23
CA VAL A 107 20.05 -4.14 18.88
C VAL A 107 18.97 -4.46 17.86
N VAL A 108 18.46 -5.70 17.85
CA VAL A 108 17.38 -6.12 16.96
C VAL A 108 16.17 -5.18 17.11
N ARG A 109 15.75 -4.92 18.35
CA ARG A 109 14.62 -3.99 18.60
C ARG A 109 14.89 -2.56 18.13
N ALA A 110 16.13 -2.08 18.25
CA ALA A 110 16.52 -0.76 17.78
C ALA A 110 16.45 -0.68 16.24
N LEU A 111 16.93 -1.70 15.54
CA LEU A 111 16.91 -1.77 14.06
C LEU A 111 15.48 -1.85 13.52
N LEU A 112 14.62 -2.67 14.12
CA LEU A 112 13.20 -2.75 13.73
C LEU A 112 12.49 -1.40 13.93
N ARG A 113 12.77 -0.68 15.04
CA ARG A 113 12.23 0.68 15.24
C ARG A 113 12.80 1.70 14.27
N ALA A 114 14.03 1.50 13.79
CA ALA A 114 14.65 2.35 12.78
C ALA A 114 14.14 2.07 11.35
N GLY A 115 13.23 1.09 11.19
CA GLY A 115 12.56 0.80 9.93
C GLY A 115 13.08 -0.42 9.18
N ALA A 116 13.96 -1.24 9.80
CA ALA A 116 14.24 -2.56 9.27
C ALA A 116 12.99 -3.44 9.36
N HIS A 117 12.77 -4.26 8.34
CA HIS A 117 11.68 -5.24 8.30
C HIS A 117 12.08 -6.50 9.05
N ASP A 118 13.34 -6.91 8.89
CA ASP A 118 13.93 -8.08 9.56
C ASP A 118 15.41 -7.87 9.80
N VAL A 119 16.03 -8.76 10.58
CA VAL A 119 17.46 -8.73 10.94
C VAL A 119 18.06 -10.10 10.73
N ILE A 120 19.16 -10.17 9.98
CA ILE A 120 19.93 -11.39 9.72
C ILE A 120 21.33 -11.28 10.30
N THR A 121 21.96 -12.44 10.55
CA THR A 121 23.26 -12.52 11.18
C THR A 121 24.40 -12.45 10.14
N LEU A 122 25.50 -11.78 10.52
CA LEU A 122 26.77 -11.82 9.79
C LEU A 122 27.79 -12.69 10.56
N PRO A 123 28.67 -13.47 9.90
CA PRO A 123 28.78 -13.62 8.44
C PRO A 123 27.53 -14.21 7.81
N LEU A 124 27.22 -13.77 6.60
CA LEU A 124 25.98 -14.12 5.92
C LEU A 124 25.87 -15.63 5.67
N ASP A 125 24.85 -16.26 6.24
CA ASP A 125 24.45 -17.62 5.88
C ASP A 125 23.49 -17.59 4.68
N PRO A 126 23.89 -18.17 3.53
CA PRO A 126 23.02 -18.20 2.35
C PRO A 126 21.67 -18.89 2.57
N GLN A 127 21.59 -19.86 3.50
CA GLN A 127 20.34 -20.57 3.80
C GLN A 127 19.39 -19.69 4.63
N GLU A 128 19.94 -19.00 5.65
CA GLU A 128 19.19 -18.01 6.44
C GLU A 128 18.64 -16.89 5.55
N LEU A 129 19.50 -16.33 4.70
CA LEU A 129 19.08 -15.31 3.72
C LEU A 129 17.98 -15.81 2.79
N ALA A 130 18.14 -16.99 2.22
CA ALA A 130 17.13 -17.57 1.34
C ALA A 130 15.78 -17.79 2.04
N ALA A 131 15.80 -18.23 3.30
CA ALA A 131 14.59 -18.40 4.12
C ALA A 131 13.91 -17.04 4.38
N THR A 132 14.68 -16.03 4.77
CA THR A 132 14.17 -14.66 4.99
C THR A 132 13.57 -14.07 3.71
N LEU A 133 14.25 -14.21 2.57
CA LEU A 133 13.73 -13.74 1.28
C LEU A 133 12.47 -14.49 0.85
N ALA A 134 12.40 -15.80 1.09
CA ALA A 134 11.21 -16.60 0.82
C ALA A 134 10.02 -16.16 1.69
N GLN A 135 10.26 -15.91 2.98
CA GLN A 135 9.23 -15.41 3.90
C GLN A 135 8.72 -14.03 3.47
N ILE A 136 9.61 -13.10 3.14
CA ILE A 136 9.22 -11.77 2.63
C ILE A 136 8.37 -11.88 1.36
N ARG A 137 8.72 -12.80 0.46
CA ARG A 137 7.96 -13.04 -0.77
C ARG A 137 6.57 -13.65 -0.48
N GLU A 138 6.49 -14.58 0.46
CA GLU A 138 5.22 -15.17 0.89
C GLU A 138 4.32 -14.14 1.56
N ASP A 139 4.89 -13.27 2.40
CA ASP A 139 4.15 -12.20 3.06
C ASP A 139 3.68 -11.14 2.06
N ALA A 140 4.50 -10.82 1.05
CA ALA A 140 4.09 -9.96 -0.05
C ALA A 140 2.97 -10.59 -0.88
N ALA A 141 3.10 -11.86 -1.25
CA ALA A 141 2.08 -12.59 -2.01
C ALA A 141 0.78 -12.75 -1.20
N ARG A 142 0.87 -12.95 0.12
CA ARG A 142 -0.28 -13.00 1.02
C ARG A 142 -0.97 -11.64 1.13
N GLY A 143 -0.20 -10.55 1.28
CA GLY A 143 -0.70 -9.19 1.24
C GLY A 143 -1.34 -8.83 -0.11
N GLU A 144 -0.73 -9.24 -1.23
CA GLU A 144 -1.33 -9.08 -2.56
C GLU A 144 -2.60 -9.93 -2.73
N ALA A 145 -2.62 -11.16 -2.20
CA ALA A 145 -3.82 -12.01 -2.22
C ALA A 145 -4.93 -11.44 -1.33
N GLU A 146 -4.58 -10.85 -0.20
CA GLU A 146 -5.50 -10.16 0.70
C GLU A 146 -6.04 -8.87 0.05
N LEU A 147 -5.19 -8.12 -0.65
CA LEU A 147 -5.58 -6.97 -1.48
C LEU A 147 -6.42 -7.38 -2.70
N VAL A 148 -6.15 -8.56 -3.28
CA VAL A 148 -6.97 -9.12 -4.39
C VAL A 148 -8.30 -9.68 -3.89
N SER A 149 -8.38 -10.14 -2.64
CA SER A 149 -9.64 -10.56 -2.02
C SER A 149 -10.50 -9.40 -1.55
N ARG A 150 -9.88 -8.24 -1.25
CA ARG A 150 -10.57 -7.02 -0.87
C ARG A 150 -10.90 -6.19 -2.12
N GLY A 151 -12.09 -5.66 -2.16
CA GLY A 151 -12.54 -4.77 -3.24
C GLY A 151 -11.73 -3.47 -3.29
N ARG A 152 -11.60 -2.94 -4.50
CA ARG A 152 -10.86 -1.70 -4.75
C ARG A 152 -11.67 -0.48 -4.38
N VAL A 153 -11.07 0.47 -3.69
CA VAL A 153 -11.66 1.76 -3.35
C VAL A 153 -11.21 2.83 -4.35
N VAL A 154 -12.16 3.40 -5.07
CA VAL A 154 -11.93 4.46 -6.07
C VAL A 154 -12.63 5.73 -5.63
N SER A 155 -11.88 6.72 -5.16
CA SER A 155 -12.43 8.00 -4.73
C SER A 155 -12.33 9.07 -5.81
N VAL A 156 -13.37 9.88 -5.92
CA VAL A 156 -13.40 11.03 -6.82
C VAL A 156 -13.42 12.32 -6.02
N ILE A 157 -12.54 13.24 -6.39
CA ILE A 157 -12.38 14.56 -5.80
C ILE A 157 -12.64 15.61 -6.87
N LYS A 158 -13.32 16.68 -6.50
CA LYS A 158 -13.56 17.83 -7.37
C LYS A 158 -12.64 18.98 -7.02
N SER A 159 -11.98 19.58 -8.03
CA SER A 159 -11.13 20.76 -7.85
C SER A 159 -11.93 22.01 -7.51
N VAL A 160 -13.09 22.15 -8.13
CA VAL A 160 -14.08 23.21 -7.89
C VAL A 160 -15.49 22.66 -8.07
N GLY A 161 -16.50 23.36 -7.55
CA GLY A 161 -17.89 23.00 -7.78
C GLY A 161 -18.30 23.11 -9.27
N GLY A 162 -19.18 22.23 -9.72
CA GLY A 162 -19.75 22.28 -11.07
C GLY A 162 -18.88 21.66 -12.18
N VAL A 163 -17.73 21.06 -11.89
CA VAL A 163 -16.87 20.39 -12.90
C VAL A 163 -17.44 19.04 -13.41
N GLY A 164 -18.57 18.59 -12.86
CA GLY A 164 -19.22 17.36 -13.28
C GLY A 164 -18.66 16.09 -12.66
N ALA A 165 -17.92 16.18 -11.56
CA ALA A 165 -17.29 15.02 -10.89
C ALA A 165 -18.30 13.93 -10.50
N THR A 166 -19.40 14.28 -9.82
CA THR A 166 -20.48 13.35 -9.47
C THR A 166 -21.14 12.73 -10.69
N ALA A 167 -21.39 13.53 -11.76
CA ALA A 167 -21.96 13.02 -13.01
C ALA A 167 -21.01 12.03 -13.70
N LEU A 168 -19.72 12.34 -13.78
CA LEU A 168 -18.71 11.45 -14.32
C LEU A 168 -18.63 10.14 -13.51
N LEU A 169 -18.58 10.25 -12.19
CA LEU A 169 -18.48 9.10 -11.29
C LEU A 169 -19.68 8.18 -11.42
N THR A 170 -20.90 8.71 -11.34
CA THR A 170 -22.14 7.93 -11.38
C THR A 170 -22.27 7.18 -12.71
N GLN A 171 -21.99 7.84 -13.83
CA GLN A 171 -22.02 7.20 -15.15
C GLN A 171 -20.92 6.14 -15.28
N THR A 172 -19.70 6.43 -14.79
CA THR A 172 -18.60 5.47 -14.82
C THR A 172 -18.91 4.25 -13.96
N ALA A 173 -19.42 4.43 -12.75
CA ALA A 173 -19.77 3.35 -11.83
C ALA A 173 -20.91 2.47 -12.41
N ALA A 174 -21.94 3.08 -13.00
CA ALA A 174 -23.03 2.35 -13.62
C ALA A 174 -22.55 1.52 -14.83
N LEU A 175 -21.75 2.10 -15.71
CA LEU A 175 -21.17 1.40 -16.87
C LEU A 175 -20.20 0.29 -16.44
N TYR A 176 -19.41 0.55 -15.41
CA TYR A 176 -18.48 -0.45 -14.84
C TYR A 176 -19.25 -1.63 -14.27
N SER A 177 -20.29 -1.36 -13.46
CA SER A 177 -21.14 -2.39 -12.87
C SER A 177 -21.86 -3.23 -13.94
N GLU A 178 -22.36 -2.61 -15.01
CA GLU A 178 -23.01 -3.32 -16.12
C GLU A 178 -22.05 -4.26 -16.85
N ARG A 179 -20.78 -3.85 -17.04
CA ARG A 179 -19.76 -4.66 -17.71
C ARG A 179 -19.24 -5.81 -16.86
N GLU A 180 -18.96 -5.56 -15.60
CA GLU A 180 -18.38 -6.53 -14.66
C GLU A 180 -19.45 -7.43 -14.03
N GLY A 181 -20.70 -6.98 -13.92
CA GLY A 181 -21.81 -7.75 -13.36
C GLY A 181 -22.09 -9.08 -14.10
N HIS A 182 -21.67 -9.21 -15.36
CA HIS A 182 -21.70 -10.47 -16.11
C HIS A 182 -20.67 -11.49 -15.62
N GLY A 183 -19.68 -11.05 -14.82
CA GLY A 183 -18.65 -11.90 -14.19
C GLY A 183 -18.96 -12.27 -12.73
N GLY A 184 -20.08 -11.80 -12.18
CA GLY A 184 -20.46 -12.02 -10.78
C GLY A 184 -19.81 -11.05 -9.80
N ARG A 185 -19.18 -9.99 -10.30
CA ARG A 185 -18.56 -8.94 -9.47
C ARG A 185 -19.56 -7.88 -9.08
N GLU A 186 -19.61 -7.58 -7.79
CA GLU A 186 -20.52 -6.57 -7.25
C GLU A 186 -19.80 -5.23 -7.09
N THR A 187 -20.52 -4.15 -7.38
CA THR A 187 -19.98 -2.78 -7.33
C THR A 187 -20.92 -1.91 -6.51
N CYS A 188 -20.36 -1.03 -5.70
CA CYS A 188 -21.15 -0.03 -4.99
C CYS A 188 -20.61 1.40 -5.16
N LEU A 189 -21.46 2.36 -4.83
CA LEU A 189 -21.15 3.79 -4.84
C LEU A 189 -21.63 4.43 -3.55
N PHE A 190 -20.72 5.08 -2.83
CA PHE A 190 -21.04 5.94 -1.70
C PHE A 190 -21.04 7.41 -2.12
N ASP A 191 -22.16 8.09 -1.91
CA ASP A 191 -22.25 9.54 -2.02
C ASP A 191 -21.96 10.17 -0.65
N LEU A 192 -20.68 10.50 -0.43
CA LEU A 192 -20.21 11.12 0.80
C LEU A 192 -20.31 12.66 0.80
N ASP A 193 -20.90 13.26 -0.25
CA ASP A 193 -21.23 14.69 -0.22
C ASP A 193 -22.52 14.91 0.57
N ILE A 194 -22.41 14.80 1.90
CA ILE A 194 -23.53 14.84 2.86
C ILE A 194 -24.30 16.17 2.88
N GLN A 195 -23.81 17.19 2.18
CA GLN A 195 -24.48 18.48 2.08
C GLN A 195 -25.17 18.71 0.73
N PHE A 196 -24.53 18.23 -0.35
CA PHE A 196 -24.99 18.50 -1.72
C PHE A 196 -24.98 17.24 -2.60
N GLY A 197 -25.01 16.07 -1.98
CA GLY A 197 -24.98 14.80 -2.69
C GLY A 197 -26.14 14.69 -3.69
N SER A 198 -25.84 14.15 -4.84
CA SER A 198 -26.76 14.06 -5.96
C SER A 198 -26.62 12.79 -6.80
N ALA A 199 -25.79 11.83 -6.33
CA ALA A 199 -25.52 10.61 -7.07
C ALA A 199 -26.81 9.81 -7.35
N ALA A 200 -27.68 9.65 -6.35
CA ALA A 200 -28.98 8.98 -6.53
C ALA A 200 -29.84 9.68 -7.59
N THR A 201 -29.86 11.01 -7.61
CA THR A 201 -30.60 11.80 -8.61
C THR A 201 -30.08 11.57 -10.02
N TYR A 202 -28.74 11.56 -10.22
CA TYR A 202 -28.12 11.26 -11.51
C TYR A 202 -28.44 9.86 -12.03
N LEU A 203 -28.69 8.91 -11.11
CA LEU A 203 -29.02 7.53 -11.41
C LEU A 203 -30.53 7.27 -11.45
N GLY A 204 -31.36 8.30 -11.24
CA GLY A 204 -32.82 8.17 -11.24
C GLY A 204 -33.37 7.35 -10.07
N LEU A 205 -32.64 7.29 -8.97
CA LEU A 205 -33.00 6.55 -7.76
C LEU A 205 -33.68 7.48 -6.73
N ALA A 206 -34.63 6.94 -5.98
CA ALA A 206 -35.30 7.59 -4.85
C ALA A 206 -35.24 6.64 -3.64
N PRO A 207 -34.06 6.43 -3.02
CA PRO A 207 -33.91 5.47 -1.95
C PRO A 207 -34.65 5.90 -0.69
N ALA A 208 -35.23 4.92 0.04
CA ALA A 208 -35.83 5.14 1.35
C ALA A 208 -34.80 5.13 2.48
N MET A 209 -33.67 4.47 2.28
CA MET A 209 -32.55 4.37 3.20
C MET A 209 -31.25 4.80 2.45
N GLY A 210 -30.21 5.17 3.19
CA GLY A 210 -28.97 5.61 2.59
C GLY A 210 -27.84 5.78 3.61
N LEU A 211 -26.90 6.64 3.30
CA LEU A 211 -25.71 6.88 4.12
C LEU A 211 -26.06 7.30 5.56
N ARG A 212 -27.13 8.09 5.77
CA ARG A 212 -27.56 8.51 7.10
C ARG A 212 -27.83 7.32 8.02
N ASP A 213 -28.58 6.32 7.54
CA ASP A 213 -28.96 5.15 8.32
C ASP A 213 -27.73 4.34 8.75
N LEU A 214 -26.71 4.27 7.89
CA LEU A 214 -25.43 3.61 8.19
C LEU A 214 -24.65 4.40 9.24
N LEU A 215 -24.57 5.73 9.11
CA LEU A 215 -23.87 6.59 10.09
C LEU A 215 -24.57 6.53 11.47
N GLU A 216 -25.90 6.53 11.52
CA GLU A 216 -26.65 6.41 12.78
C GLU A 216 -26.50 5.02 13.43
N ALA A 217 -26.23 3.99 12.64
CA ALA A 217 -25.94 2.64 13.15
C ALA A 217 -24.51 2.55 13.73
N GLY A 218 -23.54 3.32 13.19
CA GLY A 218 -22.15 3.35 13.65
C GLY A 218 -21.52 1.95 13.69
N ALA A 219 -20.95 1.56 14.82
CA ALA A 219 -20.29 0.27 15.00
C ALA A 219 -21.20 -0.98 14.86
N ARG A 220 -22.50 -0.80 14.63
CA ARG A 220 -23.43 -1.91 14.40
C ARG A 220 -23.61 -2.27 12.92
N VAL A 221 -22.96 -1.52 12.03
CA VAL A 221 -23.01 -1.79 10.60
C VAL A 221 -22.31 -3.11 10.32
N ASP A 222 -22.99 -3.96 9.58
CA ASP A 222 -22.47 -5.22 9.06
C ASP A 222 -22.85 -5.39 7.57
N ALA A 223 -22.36 -6.46 6.95
CA ALA A 223 -22.62 -6.79 5.56
C ALA A 223 -24.14 -6.88 5.24
N ALA A 224 -24.94 -7.42 6.14
CA ALA A 224 -26.37 -7.56 5.92
C ALA A 224 -27.07 -6.19 5.93
N MET A 225 -26.68 -5.31 6.84
CA MET A 225 -27.18 -3.94 6.89
C MET A 225 -26.78 -3.15 5.64
N LEU A 226 -25.52 -3.27 5.19
CA LEU A 226 -25.06 -2.68 3.93
C LEU A 226 -25.98 -3.08 2.78
N ARG A 227 -26.18 -4.37 2.55
CA ARG A 227 -26.99 -4.90 1.45
C ARG A 227 -28.46 -4.44 1.52
N THR A 228 -29.00 -4.28 2.71
CA THR A 228 -30.39 -3.84 2.88
C THR A 228 -30.58 -2.33 2.73
N THR A 229 -29.54 -1.54 3.01
CA THR A 229 -29.57 -0.08 2.88
C THR A 229 -29.29 0.38 1.45
N ALA A 230 -28.61 -0.44 0.64
CA ALA A 230 -28.26 -0.11 -0.73
C ALA A 230 -29.51 0.06 -1.63
N ALA A 231 -29.52 1.13 -2.41
CA ALA A 231 -30.47 1.30 -3.50
C ALA A 231 -29.90 0.69 -4.77
N ARG A 232 -30.56 -0.36 -5.30
CA ARG A 232 -30.07 -1.08 -6.49
C ARG A 232 -30.45 -0.34 -7.77
N HIS A 233 -29.45 0.05 -8.56
CA HIS A 233 -29.65 0.60 -9.91
C HIS A 233 -29.81 -0.53 -10.94
N SER A 234 -30.43 -0.23 -12.10
CA SER A 234 -30.68 -1.20 -13.16
C SER A 234 -29.41 -1.81 -13.78
N SER A 235 -28.27 -1.13 -13.69
CA SER A 235 -26.95 -1.64 -14.10
C SER A 235 -26.38 -2.70 -13.15
N GLY A 236 -27.01 -2.94 -12.01
CA GLY A 236 -26.46 -3.80 -10.95
C GLY A 236 -25.63 -3.05 -9.91
N LEU A 237 -25.47 -1.73 -10.03
CA LEU A 237 -24.76 -0.89 -9.06
C LEU A 237 -25.60 -0.71 -7.80
N ASP A 238 -25.00 -0.94 -6.64
CA ASP A 238 -25.56 -0.60 -5.34
C ASP A 238 -25.18 0.82 -4.93
N VAL A 239 -26.12 1.63 -4.52
CA VAL A 239 -25.91 3.05 -4.24
C VAL A 239 -26.30 3.39 -2.81
N PHE A 240 -25.35 3.94 -2.06
CA PHE A 240 -25.55 4.51 -0.73
C PHE A 240 -25.68 6.03 -0.89
N ALA A 241 -26.91 6.47 -1.00
CA ALA A 241 -27.21 7.88 -1.29
C ALA A 241 -26.88 8.79 -0.10
N ALA A 242 -26.44 10.00 -0.42
CA ALA A 242 -26.29 11.05 0.58
C ALA A 242 -27.61 11.34 1.30
N PRO A 243 -27.56 11.87 2.53
CA PRO A 243 -28.74 12.28 3.27
C PRO A 243 -29.58 13.31 2.49
N THR A 244 -30.92 13.19 2.56
CA THR A 244 -31.82 14.18 1.95
C THR A 244 -31.80 15.53 2.67
N ASP A 245 -31.57 15.49 3.99
CA ASP A 245 -31.39 16.69 4.81
C ASP A 245 -29.91 16.98 4.96
N MET A 246 -29.53 18.24 4.79
CA MET A 246 -28.14 18.69 4.91
C MET A 246 -27.59 18.39 6.31
N MET A 247 -26.46 17.71 6.36
CA MET A 247 -25.75 17.40 7.61
C MET A 247 -24.52 18.29 7.77
N PRO A 248 -24.19 18.76 8.99
CA PRO A 248 -22.92 19.43 9.26
C PRO A 248 -21.74 18.49 8.96
N LEU A 249 -20.68 18.99 8.31
CA LEU A 249 -19.49 18.19 7.99
C LEU A 249 -18.78 17.66 9.24
N GLU A 250 -18.91 18.40 10.35
CA GLU A 250 -18.34 18.07 11.66
C GLU A 250 -19.12 16.98 12.40
N ALA A 251 -20.33 16.66 11.93
CA ALA A 251 -21.16 15.58 12.52
C ALA A 251 -20.67 14.18 12.10
N VAL A 252 -19.77 14.12 11.14
CA VAL A 252 -19.23 12.86 10.61
C VAL A 252 -17.95 12.49 11.34
N ASN A 253 -17.94 11.31 11.95
CA ASN A 253 -16.74 10.72 12.51
C ASN A 253 -15.92 10.07 11.40
N GLY A 254 -14.63 10.49 11.28
CA GLY A 254 -13.73 9.97 10.25
C GLY A 254 -13.43 8.48 10.39
N ASP A 255 -13.34 7.97 11.59
CA ASP A 255 -13.10 6.53 11.83
C ASP A 255 -14.31 5.70 11.41
N GLU A 256 -15.53 6.13 11.71
CA GLU A 256 -16.76 5.46 11.31
C GLU A 256 -16.94 5.41 9.77
N ILE A 257 -16.62 6.51 9.07
CA ILE A 257 -16.62 6.51 7.59
C ILE A 257 -15.60 5.53 7.04
N CYS A 258 -14.41 5.51 7.63
CA CYS A 258 -13.35 4.62 7.19
C CYS A 258 -13.72 3.15 7.42
N ASP A 259 -14.28 2.81 8.59
CA ASP A 259 -14.76 1.47 8.90
C ASP A 259 -15.89 1.04 7.95
N LEU A 260 -16.80 1.96 7.60
CA LEU A 260 -17.86 1.72 6.63
C LEU A 260 -17.30 1.39 5.23
N ILE A 261 -16.32 2.13 4.77
CA ILE A 261 -15.64 1.87 3.49
C ILE A 261 -14.88 0.53 3.54
N ASP A 262 -14.27 0.21 4.68
CA ASP A 262 -13.56 -1.05 4.87
C ASP A 262 -14.53 -2.25 4.82
N ILE A 263 -15.67 -2.18 5.51
CA ILE A 263 -16.73 -3.21 5.43
C ILE A 263 -17.26 -3.34 3.98
N ALA A 264 -17.43 -2.21 3.29
CA ALA A 264 -17.87 -2.25 1.90
C ALA A 264 -16.85 -2.89 0.98
N ALA A 265 -15.55 -2.63 1.19
CA ALA A 265 -14.48 -3.23 0.40
C ALA A 265 -14.34 -4.75 0.65
N ASP A 266 -14.78 -5.25 1.79
CA ASP A 266 -14.85 -6.70 2.06
C ASP A 266 -16.05 -7.37 1.36
N GLU A 267 -17.12 -6.61 1.05
CA GLU A 267 -18.36 -7.12 0.47
C GLU A 267 -18.49 -6.88 -1.04
N TYR A 268 -17.81 -5.88 -1.59
CA TYR A 268 -17.87 -5.48 -3.00
C TYR A 268 -16.49 -5.53 -3.65
N ASP A 269 -16.42 -5.93 -4.92
CA ASP A 269 -15.16 -5.95 -5.69
C ASP A 269 -14.66 -4.54 -6.05
N THR A 270 -15.57 -3.56 -6.13
CA THR A 270 -15.24 -2.16 -6.37
C THR A 270 -16.16 -1.23 -5.61
N VAL A 271 -15.57 -0.34 -4.83
CA VAL A 271 -16.25 0.69 -4.05
C VAL A 271 -15.92 2.06 -4.64
N PHE A 272 -16.87 2.69 -5.29
CA PHE A 272 -16.75 4.07 -5.74
C PHE A 272 -17.17 5.02 -4.62
N VAL A 273 -16.44 6.15 -4.50
CA VAL A 273 -16.70 7.13 -3.44
C VAL A 273 -16.72 8.54 -4.05
N ASP A 274 -17.86 9.23 -3.93
CA ASP A 274 -18.00 10.65 -4.27
C ASP A 274 -17.68 11.50 -3.04
N LEU A 275 -16.57 12.21 -3.06
CA LEU A 275 -16.13 13.04 -1.94
C LEU A 275 -16.64 14.48 -2.08
N PRO A 276 -16.98 15.16 -0.94
CA PRO A 276 -17.36 16.57 -0.97
C PRO A 276 -16.23 17.45 -1.52
N GLY A 277 -16.59 18.64 -2.04
CA GLY A 277 -15.60 19.62 -2.50
C GLY A 277 -14.79 20.26 -1.37
N ASN A 278 -15.20 20.10 -0.12
CA ASN A 278 -14.55 20.64 1.06
C ASN A 278 -13.57 19.61 1.65
N TRP A 279 -12.33 20.04 1.86
CA TRP A 279 -11.30 19.24 2.50
C TRP A 279 -11.53 19.18 4.01
N THR A 280 -11.95 18.03 4.49
CA THR A 280 -12.09 17.73 5.91
C THR A 280 -11.07 16.67 6.32
N ASN A 281 -10.81 16.51 7.62
CA ASN A 281 -9.92 15.46 8.10
C ASN A 281 -10.43 14.06 7.69
N TRP A 282 -11.73 13.83 7.77
CA TRP A 282 -12.30 12.55 7.40
C TRP A 282 -12.24 12.28 5.87
N SER A 283 -12.44 13.30 5.03
CA SER A 283 -12.30 13.12 3.58
C SER A 283 -10.86 12.78 3.18
N LEU A 284 -9.87 13.37 3.86
CA LEU A 284 -8.45 13.03 3.69
C LEU A 284 -8.15 11.60 4.16
N SER A 285 -8.80 11.13 5.23
CA SER A 285 -8.66 9.74 5.69
C SER A 285 -9.21 8.73 4.68
N VAL A 286 -10.32 9.04 4.01
CA VAL A 286 -10.86 8.23 2.91
C VAL A 286 -9.91 8.22 1.71
N VAL A 287 -9.37 9.38 1.32
CA VAL A 287 -8.37 9.49 0.25
C VAL A 287 -7.14 8.63 0.54
N ALA A 288 -6.67 8.63 1.79
CA ALA A 288 -5.51 7.83 2.19
C ALA A 288 -5.77 6.31 2.15
N ARG A 289 -7.04 5.88 2.20
CA ARG A 289 -7.45 4.48 2.08
C ARG A 289 -7.80 4.06 0.65
N SER A 290 -7.84 5.01 -0.28
CA SER A 290 -8.23 4.74 -1.66
C SER A 290 -7.09 4.15 -2.48
N ASP A 291 -7.38 3.10 -3.25
CA ASP A 291 -6.44 2.48 -4.20
C ASP A 291 -6.23 3.37 -5.43
N LEU A 292 -7.26 4.15 -5.78
CA LEU A 292 -7.21 5.11 -6.88
C LEU A 292 -7.95 6.38 -6.49
N VAL A 293 -7.34 7.52 -6.76
CA VAL A 293 -7.96 8.84 -6.58
C VAL A 293 -8.03 9.56 -7.92
N LEU A 294 -9.24 9.93 -8.33
CA LEU A 294 -9.50 10.70 -9.54
C LEU A 294 -9.77 12.16 -9.16
N LEU A 295 -8.92 13.07 -9.62
CA LEU A 295 -9.15 14.51 -9.50
C LEU A 295 -9.81 15.03 -10.76
N VAL A 296 -11.04 15.54 -10.63
CA VAL A 296 -11.79 16.15 -11.74
C VAL A 296 -11.61 17.66 -11.70
N THR A 297 -11.11 18.21 -12.82
CA THR A 297 -10.77 19.65 -12.95
C THR A 297 -11.53 20.30 -14.08
#